data_89a37c2fef95f0067a5ee9726ccb8808
#
_entry.id   89a37c2fef95f0067a5ee9726ccb8808
#
_cell.length_a   1.000
_cell.length_b   1.000
_cell.length_c   1.000
_cell.angle_alpha   90.00
_cell.angle_beta   90.00
_cell.angle_gamma   90.00
#
_symmetry.space_group_name_H-M   'P 1'
#
loop_
_entity.id
_entity.type
_entity.pdbx_description
1 polymer ?
#
loop_
_entity_poly.entity_id
_entity_poly.type
_entity_poly.pdbx_seq_one_letter_code
_entity_poly.pdbx_strand_id
1 'polypeptide(L)'
;DCFICKSEGFEAQTQIVVSLNGTAIIATLNIVHSNILQACEASLSESAWERLGAKIGDEISLSHLDPVLSLAYVRAKIYGKALTSYQFDSIIQDVVAGKYSNIQLSSFITACGHNHLSTQEIVHLTQAMIKTGEQLHWNHPIVVDKHSVGGIPGNRTTPIVVAIVAAAGLIIPKTSSRAITSPAGTADTIETMTSVSFTAKQIQSIVAREGGCMAWGGALGLSPADDILIRVERVLDLDPEGQMIASVLSKKAAIGATHVLIDIPVGPTAKIRSDFEFLKLQDYFTVVGRELGLHVYTLKTDGSQPLGRGIGPSLEAKDILAVLRCENDAPIDLKNKALSLAAIMLEFGEKAPLGRGLSLATQLLNDGTALKKFMRICEAQGGFKEPSSAALTCDILAM
;
A
#
# COMPACT_ATOMS: atom_id res chain seq x y z
N ASP A 1 9.83 28.83 -24.64
CA ASP A 1 8.91 29.97 -24.80
C ASP A 1 8.38 30.03 -26.25
N CYS A 2 7.69 28.96 -26.67
CA CYS A 2 7.14 28.82 -28.00
C CYS A 2 5.94 29.77 -28.19
N PHE A 3 6.01 30.68 -29.19
CA PHE A 3 4.90 31.61 -29.48
C PHE A 3 3.63 30.85 -29.84
N ILE A 4 3.70 29.75 -30.61
CA ILE A 4 2.57 28.92 -30.99
C ILE A 4 1.88 28.32 -29.73
N CYS A 5 2.67 27.77 -28.80
CA CYS A 5 2.10 27.22 -27.56
C CYS A 5 1.36 28.28 -26.73
N LYS A 6 1.87 29.51 -26.70
CA LYS A 6 1.18 30.62 -26.01
C LYS A 6 -0.11 31.04 -26.73
N SER A 7 -0.10 31.13 -28.05
CA SER A 7 -1.28 31.51 -28.82
C SER A 7 -2.40 30.47 -28.76
N GLU A 8 -2.04 29.18 -28.61
CA GLU A 8 -2.98 28.09 -28.43
C GLU A 8 -3.47 27.92 -26.97
N GLY A 9 -3.01 28.77 -26.03
CA GLY A 9 -3.46 28.76 -24.64
C GLY A 9 -2.88 27.63 -23.78
N PHE A 10 -1.71 27.10 -24.14
CA PHE A 10 -1.01 26.14 -23.29
C PHE A 10 -0.38 26.84 -22.08
N GLU A 11 -0.82 26.46 -20.89
CA GLU A 11 -0.36 27.01 -19.62
C GLU A 11 0.51 26.03 -18.85
N ALA A 12 1.46 26.55 -18.07
CA ALA A 12 2.29 25.73 -17.20
C ALA A 12 1.44 24.94 -16.20
N GLN A 13 1.88 23.72 -15.88
CA GLN A 13 1.22 22.79 -14.93
C GLN A 13 -0.15 22.27 -15.41
N THR A 14 -0.53 22.50 -16.66
CA THR A 14 -1.71 21.88 -17.26
C THR A 14 -1.37 20.49 -17.81
N GLN A 15 -2.38 19.62 -17.87
CA GLN A 15 -2.28 18.34 -18.56
C GLN A 15 -2.47 18.55 -20.05
N ILE A 16 -1.57 17.99 -20.83
CA ILE A 16 -1.59 18.02 -22.29
C ILE A 16 -1.44 16.59 -22.83
N VAL A 17 -1.87 16.40 -24.07
CA VAL A 17 -1.59 15.18 -24.81
C VAL A 17 -0.33 15.39 -25.64
N VAL A 18 0.63 14.50 -25.49
CA VAL A 18 1.85 14.42 -26.30
C VAL A 18 1.76 13.19 -27.20
N SER A 19 1.88 13.38 -28.50
CA SER A 19 1.74 12.29 -29.47
C SER A 19 2.99 12.14 -30.34
N LEU A 20 3.36 10.89 -30.61
CA LEU A 20 4.46 10.50 -31.49
C LEU A 20 4.10 9.21 -32.23
N ASN A 21 4.14 9.23 -33.56
CA ASN A 21 3.93 8.04 -34.43
C ASN A 21 2.68 7.22 -34.07
N GLY A 22 1.56 7.88 -33.72
CA GLY A 22 0.30 7.22 -33.37
C GLY A 22 0.21 6.76 -31.91
N THR A 23 1.27 6.89 -31.12
CA THR A 23 1.25 6.71 -29.67
C THR A 23 1.00 8.05 -28.99
N ALA A 24 0.10 8.10 -28.03
CA ALA A 24 -0.21 9.32 -27.28
C ALA A 24 -0.14 9.06 -25.77
N ILE A 25 0.38 10.03 -25.03
CA ILE A 25 0.42 10.04 -23.56
C ILE A 25 -0.10 11.37 -23.02
N ILE A 26 -0.61 11.34 -21.78
CA ILE A 26 -0.91 12.55 -21.02
C ILE A 26 0.32 12.91 -20.19
N ALA A 27 0.73 14.18 -20.24
CA ALA A 27 1.88 14.71 -19.53
C ALA A 27 1.56 16.10 -18.94
N THR A 28 2.25 16.46 -17.87
CA THR A 28 2.17 17.82 -17.30
C THR A 28 3.12 18.74 -18.04
N LEU A 29 2.61 19.85 -18.55
CA LEU A 29 3.40 20.86 -19.23
C LEU A 29 4.23 21.68 -18.26
N ASN A 30 5.54 21.72 -18.48
CA ASN A 30 6.45 22.64 -17.80
C ASN A 30 7.02 23.62 -18.84
N ILE A 31 6.95 24.91 -18.56
CA ILE A 31 7.49 25.97 -19.44
C ILE A 31 8.93 26.24 -19.01
N VAL A 32 9.86 26.09 -19.96
CA VAL A 32 11.28 26.35 -19.75
C VAL A 32 11.59 27.79 -20.20
N HIS A 33 12.12 28.61 -19.29
CA HIS A 33 12.48 30.01 -19.54
C HIS A 33 14.00 30.23 -19.73
N SER A 34 14.78 29.16 -19.79
CA SER A 34 16.23 29.20 -19.97
C SER A 34 16.62 28.75 -21.39
N ASN A 35 17.88 29.01 -21.76
CA ASN A 35 18.42 28.62 -23.07
C ASN A 35 18.80 27.11 -23.17
N ILE A 36 18.25 26.25 -22.31
CA ILE A 36 18.48 24.80 -22.34
C ILE A 36 17.84 24.18 -23.57
N LEU A 37 16.69 24.73 -24.01
CA LEU A 37 15.98 24.30 -25.20
C LEU A 37 15.91 25.43 -26.19
N GLN A 38 16.07 25.12 -27.48
CA GLN A 38 15.85 26.09 -28.56
C GLN A 38 14.37 26.33 -28.79
N ALA A 39 14.04 27.39 -29.53
CA ALA A 39 12.66 27.62 -29.96
C ALA A 39 12.14 26.41 -30.75
N CYS A 40 10.95 25.93 -30.42
CA CYS A 40 10.32 24.74 -30.99
C CYS A 40 10.96 23.39 -30.61
N GLU A 41 11.86 23.37 -29.62
CA GLU A 41 12.31 22.14 -29.00
C GLU A 41 11.53 21.85 -27.73
N ALA A 42 11.31 20.55 -27.46
CA ALA A 42 10.72 20.04 -26.25
C ALA A 42 11.61 18.96 -25.64
N SER A 43 11.61 18.89 -24.31
CA SER A 43 12.22 17.79 -23.56
C SER A 43 11.13 17.01 -22.83
N LEU A 44 11.29 15.70 -22.76
CA LEU A 44 10.39 14.79 -22.05
C LEU A 44 11.06 14.30 -20.77
N SER A 45 10.26 14.03 -19.73
CA SER A 45 10.76 13.25 -18.60
C SER A 45 11.13 11.84 -19.05
N GLU A 46 12.02 11.16 -18.33
CA GLU A 46 12.45 9.78 -18.63
C GLU A 46 11.24 8.85 -18.83
N SER A 47 10.26 8.89 -17.91
CA SER A 47 9.03 8.11 -18.02
C SER A 47 8.19 8.45 -19.28
N ALA A 48 8.08 9.73 -19.63
CA ALA A 48 7.35 10.12 -20.84
C ALA A 48 8.10 9.68 -22.10
N TRP A 49 9.43 9.78 -22.08
CA TRP A 49 10.31 9.33 -23.14
C TRP A 49 10.14 7.82 -23.42
N GLU A 50 10.23 7.00 -22.38
CA GLU A 50 10.05 5.54 -22.48
C GLU A 50 8.65 5.16 -22.97
N ARG A 51 7.61 5.79 -22.41
CA ARG A 51 6.20 5.50 -22.78
C ARG A 51 5.88 5.85 -24.22
N LEU A 52 6.47 6.89 -24.78
CA LEU A 52 6.33 7.26 -26.19
C LEU A 52 7.25 6.45 -27.11
N GLY A 53 8.29 5.80 -26.57
CA GLY A 53 9.37 5.20 -27.36
C GLY A 53 10.15 6.23 -28.17
N ALA A 54 10.27 7.47 -27.65
CA ALA A 54 10.83 8.60 -28.34
C ALA A 54 12.36 8.51 -28.49
N LYS A 55 12.90 9.14 -29.52
CA LYS A 55 14.33 9.32 -29.76
C LYS A 55 14.65 10.79 -29.94
N ILE A 56 15.93 11.14 -29.72
CA ILE A 56 16.39 12.51 -29.97
C ILE A 56 16.16 12.87 -31.43
N GLY A 57 15.51 14.00 -31.68
CA GLY A 57 15.19 14.51 -33.01
C GLY A 57 13.83 14.06 -33.54
N ASP A 58 13.08 13.25 -32.81
CA ASP A 58 11.70 12.92 -33.20
C ASP A 58 10.80 14.15 -33.09
N GLU A 59 9.89 14.29 -34.07
CA GLU A 59 8.89 15.35 -34.08
C GLU A 59 7.64 14.90 -33.29
N ILE A 60 7.32 15.62 -32.23
CA ILE A 60 6.14 15.37 -31.39
C ILE A 60 5.05 16.39 -31.67
N SER A 61 3.79 15.98 -31.51
CA SER A 61 2.66 16.91 -31.52
C SER A 61 2.07 17.08 -30.13
N LEU A 62 1.62 18.30 -29.84
CA LEU A 62 0.98 18.68 -28.59
C LEU A 62 -0.48 19.04 -28.87
N SER A 63 -1.39 18.57 -28.04
CA SER A 63 -2.78 18.97 -28.09
C SER A 63 -3.37 19.14 -26.70
N HIS A 64 -4.44 19.90 -26.59
CA HIS A 64 -5.20 20.00 -25.35
C HIS A 64 -5.81 18.66 -24.97
N LEU A 65 -5.88 18.39 -23.68
CA LEU A 65 -6.66 17.27 -23.15
C LEU A 65 -8.15 17.59 -23.35
N ASP A 66 -8.92 16.60 -23.77
CA ASP A 66 -10.38 16.71 -23.79
C ASP A 66 -10.93 17.04 -22.40
N PRO A 67 -12.06 17.78 -22.31
CA PRO A 67 -12.66 18.13 -21.03
C PRO A 67 -12.90 16.91 -20.14
N VAL A 68 -12.33 16.91 -18.94
CA VAL A 68 -12.47 15.81 -17.96
C VAL A 68 -13.85 15.92 -17.30
N LEU A 69 -14.82 15.19 -17.82
CA LEU A 69 -16.22 15.27 -17.39
C LEU A 69 -16.42 14.88 -15.92
N SER A 70 -15.62 13.95 -15.41
CA SER A 70 -15.68 13.51 -14.00
C SER A 70 -15.35 14.61 -12.99
N LEU A 71 -14.70 15.70 -13.39
CA LEU A 71 -14.50 16.89 -12.53
C LEU A 71 -15.81 17.54 -12.11
N ALA A 72 -16.89 17.36 -12.87
CA ALA A 72 -18.21 17.81 -12.43
C ALA A 72 -18.68 17.09 -11.16
N TYR A 73 -18.32 15.82 -10.99
CA TYR A 73 -18.62 15.03 -9.79
C TYR A 73 -17.76 15.46 -8.59
N VAL A 74 -16.49 15.80 -8.84
CA VAL A 74 -15.63 16.39 -7.78
C VAL A 74 -16.23 17.70 -7.29
N ARG A 75 -16.66 18.59 -8.20
CA ARG A 75 -17.36 19.83 -7.81
C ARG A 75 -18.64 19.54 -7.03
N ALA A 76 -19.44 18.55 -7.44
CA ALA A 76 -20.64 18.16 -6.69
C ALA A 76 -20.29 17.72 -5.27
N LYS A 77 -19.19 16.96 -5.10
CA LYS A 77 -18.71 16.52 -3.77
C LYS A 77 -18.25 17.70 -2.91
N ILE A 78 -17.53 18.67 -3.48
CA ILE A 78 -17.13 19.92 -2.80
C ILE A 78 -18.36 20.65 -2.25
N TYR A 79 -19.48 20.64 -2.99
CA TYR A 79 -20.75 21.23 -2.54
C TYR A 79 -21.58 20.28 -1.64
N GLY A 80 -20.98 19.25 -1.08
CA GLY A 80 -21.59 18.34 -0.10
C GLY A 80 -22.56 17.30 -0.66
N LYS A 81 -22.60 17.09 -1.97
CA LYS A 81 -23.45 16.06 -2.57
C LYS A 81 -22.80 14.68 -2.44
N ALA A 82 -23.62 13.67 -2.10
CA ALA A 82 -23.19 12.29 -2.13
C ALA A 82 -22.96 11.82 -3.58
N LEU A 83 -21.92 11.00 -3.79
CA LEU A 83 -21.58 10.44 -5.09
C LEU A 83 -22.06 8.99 -5.23
N THR A 84 -22.52 8.65 -6.43
CA THR A 84 -22.91 7.29 -6.81
C THR A 84 -21.69 6.43 -7.17
N SER A 85 -21.87 5.12 -7.26
CA SER A 85 -20.83 4.18 -7.73
C SER A 85 -20.29 4.58 -9.11
N TYR A 86 -21.17 4.91 -10.06
CA TYR A 86 -20.77 5.34 -11.40
C TYR A 86 -19.88 6.60 -11.38
N GLN A 87 -20.17 7.55 -10.49
CA GLN A 87 -19.41 8.79 -10.37
C GLN A 87 -18.01 8.53 -9.79
N PHE A 88 -17.89 7.66 -8.78
CA PHE A 88 -16.58 7.21 -8.29
C PHE A 88 -15.82 6.42 -9.33
N ASP A 89 -16.47 5.50 -10.06
CA ASP A 89 -15.84 4.75 -11.15
C ASP A 89 -15.24 5.71 -12.19
N SER A 90 -16.00 6.73 -12.61
CA SER A 90 -15.56 7.73 -13.60
C SER A 90 -14.38 8.57 -13.09
N ILE A 91 -14.42 9.02 -11.81
CA ILE A 91 -13.33 9.77 -11.19
C ILE A 91 -12.06 8.93 -11.13
N ILE A 92 -12.16 7.72 -10.60
CA ILE A 92 -11.00 6.85 -10.38
C ILE A 92 -10.38 6.38 -11.71
N GLN A 93 -11.18 6.10 -12.73
CA GLN A 93 -10.69 5.81 -14.07
C GLN A 93 -9.91 6.99 -14.66
N ASP A 94 -10.42 8.21 -14.56
CA ASP A 94 -9.74 9.39 -15.07
C ASP A 94 -8.49 9.75 -14.25
N VAL A 95 -8.47 9.47 -12.93
CA VAL A 95 -7.27 9.57 -12.08
C VAL A 95 -6.19 8.61 -12.54
N VAL A 96 -6.53 7.33 -12.75
CA VAL A 96 -5.56 6.30 -13.20
C VAL A 96 -5.09 6.56 -14.62
N ALA A 97 -5.95 7.11 -15.48
CA ALA A 97 -5.58 7.54 -16.83
C ALA A 97 -4.66 8.78 -16.84
N GLY A 98 -4.37 9.39 -15.68
CA GLY A 98 -3.50 10.56 -15.57
C GLY A 98 -4.12 11.87 -16.05
N LYS A 99 -5.45 11.93 -16.18
CA LYS A 99 -6.16 13.13 -16.66
C LYS A 99 -6.27 14.24 -15.61
N TYR A 100 -6.10 13.90 -14.32
CA TYR A 100 -6.17 14.87 -13.22
C TYR A 100 -4.81 15.50 -12.95
N SER A 101 -4.77 16.83 -12.89
CA SER A 101 -3.62 17.54 -12.35
C SER A 101 -3.52 17.38 -10.83
N ASN A 102 -2.36 17.68 -10.25
CA ASN A 102 -2.19 17.64 -8.79
C ASN A 102 -3.17 18.54 -8.05
N ILE A 103 -3.58 19.69 -8.63
CA ILE A 103 -4.58 20.59 -8.06
C ILE A 103 -5.96 19.91 -8.02
N GLN A 104 -6.32 19.19 -9.07
CA GLN A 104 -7.59 18.48 -9.15
C GLN A 104 -7.62 17.26 -8.23
N LEU A 105 -6.50 16.53 -8.12
CA LEU A 105 -6.33 15.43 -7.14
C LEU A 105 -6.46 15.96 -5.72
N SER A 106 -5.80 17.07 -5.39
CA SER A 106 -5.89 17.74 -4.10
C SER A 106 -7.35 18.12 -3.77
N SER A 107 -8.07 18.68 -4.76
CA SER A 107 -9.47 19.04 -4.60
C SER A 107 -10.36 17.83 -4.31
N PHE A 108 -10.12 16.70 -5.00
CA PHE A 108 -10.85 15.45 -4.76
C PHE A 108 -10.57 14.88 -3.36
N ILE A 109 -9.28 14.79 -2.98
CA ILE A 109 -8.86 14.31 -1.68
C ILE A 109 -9.49 15.14 -0.56
N THR A 110 -9.40 16.47 -0.66
CA THR A 110 -9.97 17.39 0.32
C THR A 110 -11.51 17.29 0.39
N ALA A 111 -12.19 17.16 -0.76
CA ALA A 111 -13.64 17.00 -0.79
C ALA A 111 -14.11 15.69 -0.16
N CYS A 112 -13.28 14.65 -0.18
CA CYS A 112 -13.55 13.35 0.45
C CYS A 112 -13.04 13.28 1.90
N GLY A 113 -12.30 14.29 2.38
CA GLY A 113 -11.70 14.32 3.72
C GLY A 113 -12.74 14.51 4.83
N HIS A 114 -12.31 14.34 6.06
CA HIS A 114 -13.00 14.65 7.30
C HIS A 114 -14.51 14.32 7.34
N ASN A 115 -14.88 13.05 7.44
CA ASN A 115 -16.29 12.60 7.54
C ASN A 115 -17.21 12.98 6.35
N HIS A 116 -16.65 13.47 5.25
CA HIS A 116 -17.44 13.82 4.08
C HIS A 116 -17.87 12.62 3.24
N LEU A 117 -17.28 11.43 3.49
CA LEU A 117 -17.72 10.18 2.87
C LEU A 117 -18.66 9.43 3.80
N SER A 118 -19.86 9.13 3.33
CA SER A 118 -20.73 8.15 3.97
C SER A 118 -20.14 6.74 3.81
N THR A 119 -20.56 5.78 4.64
CA THR A 119 -20.14 4.38 4.53
C THR A 119 -20.36 3.83 3.11
N GLN A 120 -21.49 4.17 2.50
CA GLN A 120 -21.79 3.74 1.12
C GLN A 120 -20.82 4.34 0.10
N GLU A 121 -20.42 5.60 0.27
CA GLU A 121 -19.42 6.23 -0.60
C GLU A 121 -18.03 5.61 -0.42
N ILE A 122 -17.66 5.20 0.81
CA ILE A 122 -16.42 4.46 1.04
C ILE A 122 -16.44 3.12 0.29
N VAL A 123 -17.57 2.41 0.31
CA VAL A 123 -17.75 1.19 -0.48
C VAL A 123 -17.56 1.46 -1.97
N HIS A 124 -18.24 2.49 -2.51
CA HIS A 124 -18.15 2.84 -3.93
C HIS A 124 -16.72 3.23 -4.34
N LEU A 125 -16.04 4.04 -3.53
CA LEU A 125 -14.65 4.41 -3.76
C LEU A 125 -13.73 3.18 -3.77
N THR A 126 -13.89 2.30 -2.78
CA THR A 126 -13.10 1.07 -2.67
C THR A 126 -13.32 0.17 -3.89
N GLN A 127 -14.56 -0.02 -4.31
CA GLN A 127 -14.89 -0.80 -5.52
C GLN A 127 -14.30 -0.21 -6.79
N ALA A 128 -14.35 1.11 -6.93
CA ALA A 128 -13.74 1.81 -8.08
C ALA A 128 -12.21 1.61 -8.10
N MET A 129 -11.54 1.67 -6.94
CA MET A 129 -10.11 1.42 -6.82
C MET A 129 -9.75 -0.04 -7.16
N ILE A 130 -10.56 -1.03 -6.74
CA ILE A 130 -10.35 -2.45 -7.07
C ILE A 130 -10.46 -2.67 -8.58
N LYS A 131 -11.47 -2.09 -9.23
CA LYS A 131 -11.72 -2.26 -10.67
C LYS A 131 -10.59 -1.74 -11.56
N THR A 132 -9.82 -0.78 -11.09
CA THR A 132 -8.72 -0.18 -11.87
C THR A 132 -7.37 -0.85 -11.62
N GLY A 133 -7.28 -1.78 -10.69
CA GLY A 133 -6.06 -2.49 -10.33
C GLY A 133 -6.01 -3.92 -10.86
N GLU A 134 -4.81 -4.49 -10.78
CA GLU A 134 -4.58 -5.92 -11.02
C GLU A 134 -5.26 -6.73 -9.91
N GLN A 135 -5.96 -7.81 -10.27
CA GLN A 135 -6.64 -8.67 -9.30
C GLN A 135 -6.07 -10.10 -9.38
N LEU A 136 -5.71 -10.65 -8.22
CA LEU A 136 -5.25 -12.02 -8.11
C LEU A 136 -6.34 -12.92 -7.54
N HIS A 137 -6.37 -14.15 -8.05
CA HIS A 137 -7.31 -15.19 -7.60
C HIS A 137 -6.54 -16.43 -7.17
N TRP A 138 -7.01 -17.07 -6.12
CA TRP A 138 -6.42 -18.26 -5.53
C TRP A 138 -7.42 -19.41 -5.55
N ASN A 139 -6.98 -20.58 -5.94
CA ASN A 139 -7.82 -21.77 -5.87
C ASN A 139 -7.85 -22.33 -4.43
N HIS A 140 -8.28 -21.49 -3.49
CA HIS A 140 -8.36 -21.82 -2.08
C HIS A 140 -9.49 -21.04 -1.41
N PRO A 141 -10.35 -21.69 -0.58
CA PRO A 141 -11.50 -21.02 0.02
C PRO A 141 -11.12 -19.98 1.08
N ILE A 142 -10.03 -20.19 1.78
CA ILE A 142 -9.53 -19.29 2.83
C ILE A 142 -8.17 -18.77 2.43
N VAL A 143 -8.11 -17.48 2.14
CA VAL A 143 -6.89 -16.72 1.87
C VAL A 143 -6.81 -15.61 2.90
N VAL A 144 -5.80 -15.65 3.74
CA VAL A 144 -5.67 -14.69 4.84
C VAL A 144 -4.72 -13.57 4.50
N ASP A 145 -4.98 -12.37 5.00
CA ASP A 145 -4.02 -11.26 4.97
C ASP A 145 -4.08 -10.46 6.27
N LYS A 146 -3.02 -9.74 6.55
CA LYS A 146 -2.89 -8.91 7.74
C LYS A 146 -2.48 -7.50 7.35
N HIS A 147 -3.12 -6.51 7.94
CA HIS A 147 -2.73 -5.11 7.82
C HIS A 147 -2.52 -4.51 9.21
N SER A 148 -1.59 -3.57 9.35
CA SER A 148 -1.52 -2.68 10.51
C SER A 148 -1.78 -1.27 10.04
N VAL A 149 -2.68 -0.55 10.72
CA VAL A 149 -2.94 0.88 10.46
C VAL A 149 -1.67 1.71 10.64
N GLY A 150 -0.75 1.24 11.50
CA GLY A 150 0.58 1.81 11.62
C GLY A 150 0.69 2.94 12.62
N GLY A 151 1.72 3.80 12.42
CA GLY A 151 1.99 4.95 13.28
C GLY A 151 2.98 4.67 14.41
N ILE A 152 3.49 3.44 14.55
CA ILE A 152 4.47 3.08 15.58
C ILE A 152 5.80 2.70 14.90
N PRO A 153 6.95 3.24 15.32
CA PRO A 153 8.26 2.78 14.89
C PRO A 153 8.49 1.29 15.24
N GLY A 154 9.27 0.59 14.46
CA GLY A 154 9.48 -0.84 14.62
C GLY A 154 8.31 -1.65 14.08
N ASN A 155 7.43 -2.16 14.91
CA ASN A 155 6.18 -2.90 14.59
C ASN A 155 6.28 -3.87 13.37
N ARG A 156 7.41 -4.55 13.21
CA ARG A 156 7.67 -5.46 12.08
C ARG A 156 7.19 -6.88 12.37
N THR A 157 5.97 -6.98 12.88
CA THR A 157 5.31 -8.26 13.15
C THR A 157 5.02 -9.07 11.88
N THR A 158 4.82 -8.40 10.76
CA THR A 158 4.34 -9.02 9.51
C THR A 158 5.21 -10.21 9.04
N PRO A 159 6.54 -10.15 8.95
CA PRO A 159 7.33 -11.28 8.47
C PRO A 159 7.25 -12.51 9.39
N ILE A 160 7.17 -12.27 10.70
CA ILE A 160 7.02 -13.34 11.70
C ILE A 160 5.64 -13.99 11.56
N VAL A 161 4.59 -13.16 11.43
CA VAL A 161 3.20 -13.64 11.24
C VAL A 161 3.08 -14.43 9.94
N VAL A 162 3.62 -13.95 8.83
CA VAL A 162 3.61 -14.67 7.53
C VAL A 162 4.30 -16.02 7.66
N ALA A 163 5.45 -16.08 8.32
CA ALA A 163 6.19 -17.31 8.53
C ALA A 163 5.37 -18.34 9.31
N ILE A 164 4.76 -17.93 10.44
CA ILE A 164 3.94 -18.80 11.30
C ILE A 164 2.69 -19.29 10.55
N VAL A 165 1.96 -18.37 9.93
CA VAL A 165 0.68 -18.64 9.27
C VAL A 165 0.86 -19.53 8.04
N ALA A 166 1.88 -19.27 7.22
CA ALA A 166 2.22 -20.13 6.09
C ALA A 166 2.77 -21.49 6.54
N ALA A 167 3.50 -21.56 7.67
CA ALA A 167 3.96 -22.81 8.25
C ALA A 167 2.80 -23.71 8.71
N ALA A 168 1.69 -23.10 9.17
CA ALA A 168 0.47 -23.82 9.51
C ALA A 168 -0.35 -24.26 8.28
N GLY A 169 0.08 -23.92 7.07
CA GLY A 169 -0.58 -24.30 5.81
C GLY A 169 -1.76 -23.42 5.42
N LEU A 170 -1.81 -22.17 5.86
CA LEU A 170 -2.69 -21.14 5.30
C LEU A 170 -2.05 -20.46 4.09
N ILE A 171 -2.88 -19.95 3.20
CA ILE A 171 -2.44 -19.12 2.09
C ILE A 171 -2.43 -17.65 2.53
N ILE A 172 -1.24 -17.04 2.48
CA ILE A 172 -1.02 -15.64 2.88
C ILE A 172 -0.18 -14.87 1.84
N PRO A 173 -0.79 -14.35 0.76
CA PRO A 173 -0.11 -13.56 -0.27
C PRO A 173 0.12 -12.14 0.22
N LYS A 174 1.06 -11.96 1.15
CA LYS A 174 1.25 -10.69 1.83
C LYS A 174 1.89 -9.64 0.95
N THR A 175 1.18 -8.52 0.77
CA THR A 175 1.75 -7.31 0.20
C THR A 175 1.91 -6.22 1.26
N SER A 176 2.94 -5.42 1.11
CA SER A 176 3.30 -4.36 2.05
C SER A 176 3.72 -3.08 1.31
N SER A 177 3.60 -1.94 1.95
CA SER A 177 4.12 -0.67 1.44
C SER A 177 5.59 -0.46 1.82
N ARG A 178 6.23 0.45 1.11
CA ARG A 178 7.44 1.13 1.56
C ARG A 178 7.12 2.16 2.64
N ALA A 179 8.12 2.82 3.19
CA ALA A 179 7.94 3.83 4.23
C ALA A 179 6.96 4.94 3.77
N ILE A 180 5.95 5.20 4.60
CA ILE A 180 4.99 6.31 4.40
C ILE A 180 5.11 7.28 5.59
N THR A 181 4.83 6.82 6.80
CA THR A 181 4.85 7.63 8.04
C THR A 181 5.84 7.11 9.08
N SER A 182 6.36 5.90 8.93
CA SER A 182 7.39 5.31 9.79
C SER A 182 8.76 5.40 9.11
N PRO A 183 9.88 5.31 9.87
CA PRO A 183 11.25 5.34 9.33
C PRO A 183 11.53 4.26 8.27
N ALA A 184 10.82 3.12 8.36
CA ALA A 184 10.89 2.05 7.37
C ALA A 184 9.49 1.50 7.09
N GLY A 185 9.27 1.02 5.85
CA GLY A 185 8.12 0.18 5.50
C GLY A 185 8.46 -1.30 5.65
N THR A 186 7.44 -2.16 5.72
CA THR A 186 7.69 -3.60 5.78
C THR A 186 8.41 -4.10 4.52
N ALA A 187 8.09 -3.54 3.34
CA ALA A 187 8.79 -3.89 2.10
C ALA A 187 10.28 -3.52 2.17
N ASP A 188 10.61 -2.32 2.70
CA ASP A 188 12.00 -1.87 2.86
C ASP A 188 12.79 -2.80 3.79
N THR A 189 12.17 -3.22 4.90
CA THR A 189 12.77 -4.15 5.85
C THR A 189 13.02 -5.52 5.22
N ILE A 190 12.04 -6.08 4.49
CA ILE A 190 12.18 -7.38 3.82
C ILE A 190 13.21 -7.31 2.69
N GLU A 191 13.32 -6.21 1.98
CA GLU A 191 14.27 -6.01 0.88
C GLU A 191 15.73 -6.11 1.33
N THR A 192 16.01 -5.88 2.61
CA THR A 192 17.35 -6.14 3.19
C THR A 192 17.69 -7.62 3.25
N MET A 193 16.69 -8.51 3.22
CA MET A 193 16.84 -9.96 3.37
C MET A 193 16.53 -10.75 2.09
N THR A 194 15.65 -10.25 1.23
CA THR A 194 15.25 -10.92 -0.02
C THR A 194 14.57 -9.94 -0.97
N SER A 195 14.36 -10.31 -2.22
CA SER A 195 13.64 -9.48 -3.19
C SER A 195 12.17 -9.30 -2.81
N VAL A 196 11.59 -8.14 -3.16
CA VAL A 196 10.18 -7.80 -2.87
C VAL A 196 9.39 -7.37 -4.10
N SER A 197 10.05 -7.12 -5.23
CA SER A 197 9.42 -6.64 -6.46
C SER A 197 9.17 -7.79 -7.41
N PHE A 198 7.90 -8.09 -7.66
CA PHE A 198 7.45 -9.24 -8.45
C PHE A 198 6.27 -8.87 -9.33
N THR A 199 6.12 -9.58 -10.45
CA THR A 199 4.89 -9.59 -11.24
C THR A 199 3.82 -10.46 -10.58
N ALA A 200 2.55 -10.30 -10.97
CA ALA A 200 1.44 -11.13 -10.48
C ALA A 200 1.70 -12.64 -10.69
N LYS A 201 2.23 -13.03 -11.85
CA LYS A 201 2.57 -14.44 -12.16
C LYS A 201 3.66 -15.01 -11.22
N GLN A 202 4.68 -14.21 -10.90
CA GLN A 202 5.72 -14.61 -9.96
C GLN A 202 5.15 -14.80 -8.56
N ILE A 203 4.30 -13.88 -8.08
CA ILE A 203 3.60 -14.02 -6.80
C ILE A 203 2.77 -15.29 -6.76
N GLN A 204 1.98 -15.57 -7.80
CA GLN A 204 1.19 -16.79 -7.88
C GLN A 204 2.06 -18.05 -7.79
N SER A 205 3.21 -18.08 -8.48
CA SER A 205 4.14 -19.20 -8.40
C SER A 205 4.75 -19.36 -7.01
N ILE A 206 5.19 -18.27 -6.37
CA ILE A 206 5.77 -18.29 -5.01
C ILE A 206 4.74 -18.81 -4.01
N VAL A 207 3.52 -18.25 -4.03
CA VAL A 207 2.45 -18.62 -3.09
C VAL A 207 1.97 -20.05 -3.32
N ALA A 208 1.86 -20.51 -4.57
CA ALA A 208 1.50 -21.89 -4.87
C ALA A 208 2.52 -22.89 -4.28
N ARG A 209 3.81 -22.54 -4.26
CA ARG A 209 4.87 -23.37 -3.73
C ARG A 209 5.00 -23.30 -2.21
N GLU A 210 4.93 -22.10 -1.63
CA GLU A 210 5.27 -21.85 -0.23
C GLU A 210 4.07 -21.52 0.66
N GLY A 211 2.88 -21.30 0.09
CA GLY A 211 1.69 -20.86 0.83
C GLY A 211 1.71 -19.38 1.21
N GLY A 212 2.81 -18.67 0.99
CA GLY A 212 2.92 -17.26 1.34
C GLY A 212 4.01 -16.53 0.57
N CYS A 213 3.95 -15.21 0.61
CA CYS A 213 5.00 -14.34 0.09
C CYS A 213 5.05 -13.04 0.90
N MET A 214 6.09 -12.22 0.67
CA MET A 214 6.26 -10.90 1.25
C MET A 214 6.69 -9.95 0.13
N ALA A 215 5.73 -9.32 -0.53
CA ALA A 215 5.96 -8.52 -1.71
C ALA A 215 5.69 -7.02 -1.49
N TRP A 216 6.28 -6.18 -2.31
CA TRP A 216 5.93 -4.77 -2.38
C TRP A 216 4.69 -4.58 -3.26
N GLY A 217 3.61 -4.05 -2.66
CA GLY A 217 2.33 -3.89 -3.34
C GLY A 217 2.35 -2.91 -4.51
N GLY A 218 3.21 -1.88 -4.45
CA GLY A 218 3.32 -0.89 -5.54
C GLY A 218 3.89 -1.47 -6.84
N ALA A 219 4.70 -2.54 -6.77
CA ALA A 219 5.19 -3.22 -7.97
C ALA A 219 4.10 -4.02 -8.70
N LEU A 220 3.02 -4.36 -8.00
CA LEU A 220 1.95 -5.21 -8.53
C LEU A 220 0.83 -4.43 -9.21
N GLY A 221 0.75 -3.12 -8.99
CA GLY A 221 -0.38 -2.33 -9.51
C GLY A 221 -1.75 -2.77 -8.97
N LEU A 222 -1.82 -3.28 -7.74
CA LEU A 222 -3.07 -3.74 -7.12
C LEU A 222 -4.10 -2.62 -6.94
N SER A 223 -3.64 -1.41 -6.74
CA SER A 223 -4.48 -0.22 -6.59
C SER A 223 -3.74 1.02 -7.10
N PRO A 224 -3.61 1.18 -8.43
CA PRO A 224 -2.87 2.31 -9.02
C PRO A 224 -3.46 3.66 -8.63
N ALA A 225 -4.79 3.74 -8.45
CA ALA A 225 -5.44 4.94 -7.95
C ALA A 225 -4.90 5.34 -6.56
N ASP A 226 -4.74 4.37 -5.66
CA ASP A 226 -4.22 4.59 -4.32
C ASP A 226 -2.78 5.13 -4.35
N ASP A 227 -1.92 4.54 -5.18
CA ASP A 227 -0.54 4.99 -5.33
C ASP A 227 -0.45 6.44 -5.86
N ILE A 228 -1.43 6.87 -6.64
CA ILE A 228 -1.55 8.26 -7.12
C ILE A 228 -2.03 9.17 -6.00
N LEU A 229 -3.10 8.79 -5.29
CA LEU A 229 -3.71 9.60 -4.24
C LEU A 229 -2.78 9.79 -3.04
N ILE A 230 -2.14 8.72 -2.55
CA ILE A 230 -1.19 8.78 -1.42
C ILE A 230 -0.04 9.78 -1.67
N ARG A 231 0.44 9.91 -2.91
CA ARG A 231 1.48 10.90 -3.21
C ARG A 231 1.05 12.33 -2.93
N VAL A 232 -0.21 12.65 -3.18
CA VAL A 232 -0.78 13.98 -2.92
C VAL A 232 -1.14 14.11 -1.44
N GLU A 233 -1.76 13.10 -0.83
CA GLU A 233 -2.09 13.06 0.61
C GLU A 233 -0.86 13.34 1.49
N ARG A 234 0.30 12.75 1.16
CA ARG A 234 1.57 12.99 1.87
C ARG A 234 2.02 14.45 1.83
N VAL A 235 1.84 15.13 0.69
CA VAL A 235 2.21 16.55 0.55
C VAL A 235 1.24 17.45 1.33
N LEU A 236 -0.03 17.04 1.42
CA LEU A 236 -1.05 17.77 2.16
C LEU A 236 -1.06 17.46 3.66
N ASP A 237 -0.27 16.47 4.10
CA ASP A 237 -0.31 15.92 5.46
C ASP A 237 -1.74 15.51 5.89
N LEU A 238 -2.48 14.90 4.96
CA LEU A 238 -3.84 14.42 5.17
C LEU A 238 -3.85 12.88 5.22
N ASP A 239 -4.64 12.34 6.14
CA ASP A 239 -4.91 10.90 6.26
C ASP A 239 -6.42 10.70 6.54
N PRO A 240 -7.30 10.96 5.54
CA PRO A 240 -8.74 10.91 5.75
C PRO A 240 -9.20 9.48 5.98
N GLU A 241 -9.99 9.24 7.02
CA GLU A 241 -10.44 7.92 7.45
C GLU A 241 -11.07 7.09 6.31
N GLY A 242 -11.98 7.68 5.56
CA GLY A 242 -12.67 6.97 4.46
C GLY A 242 -11.73 6.56 3.33
N GLN A 243 -10.76 7.41 2.99
CA GLN A 243 -9.74 7.12 1.98
C GLN A 243 -8.76 6.06 2.48
N MET A 244 -8.36 6.13 3.76
CA MET A 244 -7.52 5.11 4.40
C MET A 244 -8.20 3.72 4.36
N ILE A 245 -9.49 3.64 4.67
CA ILE A 245 -10.24 2.38 4.61
C ILE A 245 -10.28 1.85 3.18
N ALA A 246 -10.59 2.71 2.20
CA ALA A 246 -10.60 2.36 0.78
C ALA A 246 -9.21 1.90 0.31
N SER A 247 -8.15 2.60 0.68
CA SER A 247 -6.75 2.24 0.41
C SER A 247 -6.40 0.84 0.94
N VAL A 248 -6.76 0.57 2.20
CA VAL A 248 -6.46 -0.72 2.83
C VAL A 248 -7.25 -1.84 2.16
N LEU A 249 -8.59 -1.72 2.12
CA LEU A 249 -9.45 -2.82 1.68
C LEU A 249 -9.37 -3.08 0.18
N SER A 250 -9.14 -2.06 -0.65
CA SER A 250 -8.94 -2.26 -2.10
C SER A 250 -7.77 -3.18 -2.39
N LYS A 251 -6.63 -3.00 -1.71
CA LYS A 251 -5.45 -3.86 -1.87
C LYS A 251 -5.69 -5.28 -1.34
N LYS A 252 -6.52 -5.43 -0.26
CA LYS A 252 -6.84 -6.75 0.29
C LYS A 252 -7.79 -7.53 -0.62
N ALA A 253 -8.77 -6.85 -1.19
CA ALA A 253 -9.64 -7.45 -2.20
C ALA A 253 -8.86 -7.77 -3.49
N ALA A 254 -8.01 -6.84 -3.97
CA ALA A 254 -7.23 -7.02 -5.20
C ALA A 254 -6.22 -8.17 -5.11
N ILE A 255 -5.58 -8.40 -3.96
CA ILE A 255 -4.71 -9.57 -3.77
C ILE A 255 -5.49 -10.88 -3.63
N GLY A 256 -6.82 -10.85 -3.59
CA GLY A 256 -7.67 -12.02 -3.47
C GLY A 256 -7.77 -12.59 -2.05
N ALA A 257 -7.54 -11.78 -1.02
CA ALA A 257 -7.79 -12.19 0.36
C ALA A 257 -9.30 -12.38 0.60
N THR A 258 -9.64 -13.37 1.43
CA THR A 258 -11.01 -13.62 1.90
C THR A 258 -11.17 -13.25 3.38
N HIS A 259 -10.10 -13.38 4.16
CA HIS A 259 -10.05 -13.12 5.60
C HIS A 259 -8.94 -12.12 5.91
N VAL A 260 -9.28 -11.00 6.51
CA VAL A 260 -8.36 -9.88 6.74
C VAL A 260 -8.33 -9.51 8.22
N LEU A 261 -7.14 -9.60 8.83
CA LEU A 261 -6.89 -9.10 10.18
C LEU A 261 -6.35 -7.66 10.09
N ILE A 262 -7.04 -6.72 10.71
CA ILE A 262 -6.62 -5.32 10.83
C ILE A 262 -6.11 -5.07 12.26
N ASP A 263 -4.81 -4.90 12.40
CA ASP A 263 -4.14 -4.48 13.62
C ASP A 263 -4.22 -2.96 13.75
N ILE A 264 -4.87 -2.46 14.78
CA ILE A 264 -5.07 -1.03 15.03
C ILE A 264 -4.36 -0.67 16.36
N PRO A 265 -3.10 -0.19 16.28
CA PRO A 265 -2.42 0.34 17.45
C PRO A 265 -3.09 1.63 17.94
N VAL A 266 -3.40 1.69 19.24
CA VAL A 266 -4.01 2.85 19.88
C VAL A 266 -3.04 3.41 20.92
N GLY A 267 -2.69 4.69 20.79
CA GLY A 267 -1.73 5.31 21.69
C GLY A 267 -1.45 6.78 21.33
N PRO A 268 -0.78 7.53 22.20
CA PRO A 268 -0.64 8.99 22.06
C PRO A 268 0.15 9.41 20.80
N THR A 269 1.04 8.56 20.32
CA THR A 269 1.87 8.81 19.14
C THR A 269 1.46 7.96 17.93
N ALA A 270 0.52 7.03 18.10
CA ALA A 270 -0.04 6.23 17.01
C ALA A 270 -0.97 7.07 16.12
N LYS A 271 -1.34 6.54 14.96
CA LYS A 271 -2.35 7.17 14.09
C LYS A 271 -3.70 7.29 14.79
N ILE A 272 -4.08 6.28 15.57
CA ILE A 272 -5.32 6.23 16.35
C ILE A 272 -4.99 6.49 17.79
N ARG A 273 -5.63 7.51 18.37
CA ARG A 273 -5.25 8.03 19.69
C ARG A 273 -6.27 7.78 20.78
N SER A 274 -7.48 7.33 20.41
CA SER A 274 -8.56 7.12 21.35
C SER A 274 -9.37 5.85 21.06
N ASP A 275 -10.06 5.34 22.09
CA ASP A 275 -10.98 4.22 21.94
C ASP A 275 -12.18 4.58 21.05
N PHE A 276 -12.60 5.83 21.05
CA PHE A 276 -13.66 6.32 20.18
C PHE A 276 -13.27 6.20 18.69
N GLU A 277 -12.07 6.65 18.33
CA GLU A 277 -11.55 6.52 16.96
C GLU A 277 -11.38 5.04 16.57
N PHE A 278 -10.89 4.21 17.50
CA PHE A 278 -10.80 2.76 17.27
C PHE A 278 -12.16 2.16 16.95
N LEU A 279 -13.18 2.39 17.77
CA LEU A 279 -14.53 1.83 17.59
C LEU A 279 -15.15 2.29 16.26
N LYS A 280 -14.95 3.55 15.91
CA LYS A 280 -15.40 4.11 14.62
C LYS A 280 -14.74 3.41 13.43
N LEU A 281 -13.44 3.22 13.47
CA LEU A 281 -12.71 2.50 12.41
C LEU A 281 -13.09 1.03 12.35
N GLN A 282 -13.27 0.37 13.48
CA GLN A 282 -13.74 -1.01 13.57
C GLN A 282 -15.07 -1.17 12.84
N ASP A 283 -16.03 -0.28 13.09
CA ASP A 283 -17.33 -0.29 12.42
C ASP A 283 -17.18 -0.13 10.90
N TYR A 284 -16.43 0.86 10.45
CA TYR A 284 -16.18 1.09 9.03
C TYR A 284 -15.50 -0.11 8.36
N PHE A 285 -14.42 -0.64 8.92
CA PHE A 285 -13.73 -1.80 8.34
C PHE A 285 -14.64 -3.02 8.26
N THR A 286 -15.49 -3.24 9.28
CA THR A 286 -16.42 -4.36 9.32
C THR A 286 -17.51 -4.21 8.27
N VAL A 287 -18.15 -3.04 8.19
CA VAL A 287 -19.25 -2.81 7.26
C VAL A 287 -18.76 -2.79 5.82
N VAL A 288 -17.72 -2.00 5.53
CA VAL A 288 -17.16 -1.91 4.17
C VAL A 288 -16.58 -3.26 3.73
N GLY A 289 -15.88 -3.96 4.63
CA GLY A 289 -15.35 -5.30 4.34
C GLY A 289 -16.44 -6.28 3.93
N ARG A 290 -17.54 -6.31 4.68
CA ARG A 290 -18.71 -7.18 4.37
C ARG A 290 -19.31 -6.86 2.99
N GLU A 291 -19.46 -5.58 2.65
CA GLU A 291 -19.99 -5.16 1.34
C GLU A 291 -19.04 -5.53 0.17
N LEU A 292 -17.77 -5.75 0.47
CA LEU A 292 -16.76 -6.24 -0.49
C LEU A 292 -16.64 -7.77 -0.50
N GLY A 293 -17.39 -8.50 0.33
CA GLY A 293 -17.28 -9.95 0.48
C GLY A 293 -16.06 -10.41 1.28
N LEU A 294 -15.45 -9.52 2.08
CA LEU A 294 -14.31 -9.82 2.95
C LEU A 294 -14.79 -10.11 4.38
N HIS A 295 -14.25 -11.16 4.98
CA HIS A 295 -14.32 -11.36 6.43
C HIS A 295 -13.22 -10.50 7.08
N VAL A 296 -13.61 -9.45 7.79
CA VAL A 296 -12.67 -8.54 8.43
C VAL A 296 -12.75 -8.70 9.95
N TYR A 297 -11.59 -8.91 10.57
CA TYR A 297 -11.42 -8.90 12.01
C TYR A 297 -10.50 -7.74 12.40
N THR A 298 -10.94 -6.86 13.30
CA THR A 298 -10.14 -5.76 13.81
C THR A 298 -9.65 -6.07 15.21
N LEU A 299 -8.37 -5.79 15.46
CA LEU A 299 -7.75 -5.98 16.76
C LEU A 299 -7.17 -4.66 17.26
N LYS A 300 -7.64 -4.20 18.43
CA LYS A 300 -6.98 -3.12 19.17
C LYS A 300 -5.70 -3.64 19.78
N THR A 301 -4.58 -2.94 19.54
CA THR A 301 -3.28 -3.25 20.16
C THR A 301 -2.69 -2.01 20.82
N ASP A 302 -1.72 -2.21 21.71
CA ASP A 302 -1.01 -1.10 22.33
C ASP A 302 -0.16 -0.34 21.30
N GLY A 303 -0.36 0.96 21.24
CA GLY A 303 0.35 1.92 20.40
C GLY A 303 1.12 2.96 21.19
N SER A 304 1.32 2.76 22.48
CA SER A 304 1.96 3.74 23.36
C SER A 304 3.49 3.79 23.23
N GLN A 305 4.10 2.70 22.75
CA GLN A 305 5.55 2.55 22.63
C GLN A 305 5.96 1.99 21.26
N PRO A 306 7.19 2.26 20.77
CA PRO A 306 7.79 1.51 19.70
C PRO A 306 7.82 0.02 19.98
N LEU A 307 7.93 -0.82 18.95
CA LEU A 307 8.01 -2.27 19.04
C LEU A 307 9.33 -2.77 18.49
N GLY A 308 9.98 -3.67 19.24
CA GLY A 308 11.33 -4.12 18.92
C GLY A 308 12.37 -3.10 19.39
N ARG A 309 13.64 -3.35 19.06
CA ARG A 309 14.78 -2.50 19.43
C ARG A 309 15.31 -1.72 18.23
N GLY A 310 15.26 -2.34 17.05
CA GLY A 310 15.75 -1.74 15.84
C GLY A 310 14.80 -0.72 15.24
N ILE A 311 15.32 0.42 14.81
CA ILE A 311 14.60 1.42 14.01
C ILE A 311 15.37 1.61 12.71
N GLY A 312 14.70 1.37 11.60
CA GLY A 312 15.28 1.35 10.27
C GLY A 312 15.41 -0.06 9.69
N PRO A 313 15.45 -0.19 8.34
CA PRO A 313 15.22 -1.47 7.65
C PRO A 313 16.08 -2.63 8.14
N SER A 314 17.40 -2.43 8.22
CA SER A 314 18.34 -3.49 8.61
C SER A 314 18.26 -3.87 10.09
N LEU A 315 18.05 -2.90 10.98
CA LEU A 315 17.93 -3.16 12.42
C LEU A 315 16.60 -3.87 12.73
N GLU A 316 15.51 -3.45 12.09
CA GLU A 316 14.22 -4.11 12.20
C GLU A 316 14.26 -5.55 11.64
N ALA A 317 15.03 -5.78 10.55
CA ALA A 317 15.24 -7.13 10.01
C ALA A 317 16.00 -8.04 10.99
N LYS A 318 16.96 -7.50 11.74
CA LYS A 318 17.66 -8.25 12.80
C LYS A 318 16.72 -8.65 13.92
N ASP A 319 15.84 -7.75 14.37
CA ASP A 319 14.83 -8.07 15.37
C ASP A 319 13.89 -9.20 14.91
N ILE A 320 13.47 -9.17 13.63
CA ILE A 320 12.67 -10.24 13.03
C ILE A 320 13.41 -11.57 13.10
N LEU A 321 14.68 -11.60 12.68
CA LEU A 321 15.49 -12.82 12.67
C LEU A 321 15.76 -13.32 14.09
N ALA A 322 16.04 -12.45 15.04
CA ALA A 322 16.20 -12.81 16.44
C ALA A 322 14.97 -13.53 16.99
N VAL A 323 13.77 -13.01 16.68
CA VAL A 323 12.50 -13.66 17.08
C VAL A 323 12.32 -15.00 16.38
N LEU A 324 12.52 -15.07 15.06
CA LEU A 324 12.36 -16.33 14.30
C LEU A 324 13.37 -17.40 14.67
N ARG A 325 14.59 -17.00 15.06
CA ARG A 325 15.67 -17.89 15.54
C ARG A 325 15.49 -18.26 17.01
N CYS A 326 14.52 -17.68 17.71
CA CYS A 326 14.31 -17.85 19.14
C CYS A 326 15.56 -17.50 19.97
N GLU A 327 16.29 -16.44 19.58
CA GLU A 327 17.47 -15.96 20.30
C GLU A 327 17.08 -15.50 21.72
N ASN A 328 17.97 -15.70 22.68
CA ASN A 328 17.67 -15.41 24.10
C ASN A 328 17.39 -13.93 24.36
N ASP A 329 17.99 -13.06 23.55
CA ASP A 329 17.85 -11.62 23.63
C ASP A 329 16.85 -11.06 22.62
N ALA A 330 16.06 -11.90 21.93
CA ALA A 330 15.03 -11.43 21.00
C ALA A 330 14.03 -10.47 21.69
N PRO A 331 13.59 -9.39 20.99
CA PRO A 331 12.66 -8.43 21.57
C PRO A 331 11.32 -9.10 21.90
N ILE A 332 11.03 -9.19 23.20
CA ILE A 332 9.88 -9.94 23.73
C ILE A 332 8.53 -9.30 23.36
N ASP A 333 8.48 -7.99 23.30
CA ASP A 333 7.31 -7.21 22.89
C ASP A 333 6.92 -7.51 21.44
N LEU A 334 7.88 -7.50 20.52
CA LEU A 334 7.69 -7.86 19.11
C LEU A 334 7.26 -9.32 18.96
N LYS A 335 7.93 -10.23 19.70
CA LYS A 335 7.58 -11.66 19.72
C LYS A 335 6.13 -11.87 20.17
N ASN A 336 5.75 -11.29 21.30
CA ASN A 336 4.42 -11.47 21.88
C ASN A 336 3.33 -10.89 20.97
N LYS A 337 3.53 -9.71 20.40
CA LYS A 337 2.56 -9.13 19.46
C LYS A 337 2.44 -9.96 18.20
N ALA A 338 3.55 -10.44 17.63
CA ALA A 338 3.53 -11.30 16.46
C ALA A 338 2.79 -12.62 16.71
N LEU A 339 3.03 -13.26 17.87
CA LEU A 339 2.34 -14.47 18.29
C LEU A 339 0.83 -14.25 18.46
N SER A 340 0.43 -13.13 19.09
CA SER A 340 -1.00 -12.79 19.27
C SER A 340 -1.71 -12.57 17.93
N LEU A 341 -1.08 -11.86 16.99
CA LEU A 341 -1.61 -11.66 15.66
C LEU A 341 -1.69 -12.98 14.86
N ALA A 342 -0.65 -13.80 14.91
CA ALA A 342 -0.63 -15.12 14.27
C ALA A 342 -1.70 -16.03 14.86
N ALA A 343 -1.88 -16.04 16.19
CA ALA A 343 -2.89 -16.84 16.88
C ALA A 343 -4.31 -16.55 16.35
N ILE A 344 -4.67 -15.28 16.28
CA ILE A 344 -5.97 -14.84 15.74
C ILE A 344 -6.11 -15.28 14.28
N MET A 345 -5.07 -15.13 13.46
CA MET A 345 -5.13 -15.54 12.06
C MET A 345 -5.26 -17.06 11.89
N LEU A 346 -4.64 -17.85 12.77
CA LEU A 346 -4.78 -19.32 12.76
C LEU A 346 -6.19 -19.77 13.13
N GLU A 347 -6.82 -19.10 14.09
CA GLU A 347 -8.19 -19.36 14.48
C GLU A 347 -9.18 -18.88 13.40
N PHE A 348 -8.99 -17.66 12.91
CA PHE A 348 -9.79 -17.05 11.87
C PHE A 348 -9.68 -17.79 10.52
N GLY A 349 -8.53 -18.37 10.24
CA GLY A 349 -8.26 -19.22 9.07
C GLY A 349 -8.55 -20.72 9.30
N GLU A 350 -9.24 -21.07 10.38
CA GLU A 350 -9.70 -22.44 10.70
C GLU A 350 -8.55 -23.49 10.84
N LYS A 351 -7.32 -23.04 11.16
CA LYS A 351 -6.19 -23.95 11.44
C LYS A 351 -6.06 -24.32 12.90
N ALA A 352 -6.69 -23.56 13.78
CA ALA A 352 -6.78 -23.84 15.20
C ALA A 352 -8.21 -23.60 15.70
N PRO A 353 -8.73 -24.40 16.65
CA PRO A 353 -9.95 -24.07 17.36
C PRO A 353 -9.79 -22.74 18.12
N LEU A 354 -10.92 -22.07 18.36
CA LEU A 354 -10.94 -20.83 19.14
C LEU A 354 -10.24 -21.00 20.51
N GLY A 355 -9.34 -20.08 20.84
CA GLY A 355 -8.51 -20.12 22.05
C GLY A 355 -7.27 -21.05 21.97
N ARG A 356 -7.02 -21.72 20.85
CA ARG A 356 -5.86 -22.61 20.64
C ARG A 356 -4.82 -22.03 19.68
N GLY A 357 -5.12 -20.93 19.02
CA GLY A 357 -4.22 -20.30 18.04
C GLY A 357 -2.88 -19.91 18.63
N LEU A 358 -2.85 -19.36 19.86
CA LEU A 358 -1.62 -18.98 20.54
C LEU A 358 -0.70 -20.18 20.82
N SER A 359 -1.25 -21.29 21.26
CA SER A 359 -0.48 -22.53 21.50
C SER A 359 0.16 -23.02 20.20
N LEU A 360 -0.60 -23.06 19.11
CA LEU A 360 -0.10 -23.49 17.80
C LEU A 360 0.96 -22.50 17.26
N ALA A 361 0.71 -21.20 17.32
CA ALA A 361 1.67 -20.19 16.88
C ALA A 361 3.00 -20.29 17.66
N THR A 362 2.91 -20.45 18.97
CA THR A 362 4.08 -20.61 19.86
C THR A 362 4.85 -21.88 19.54
N GLN A 363 4.16 -22.98 19.30
CA GLN A 363 4.78 -24.24 18.90
C GLN A 363 5.55 -24.09 17.58
N LEU A 364 4.90 -23.58 16.53
CA LEU A 364 5.53 -23.40 15.20
C LEU A 364 6.74 -22.46 15.22
N LEU A 365 6.73 -21.48 16.12
CA LEU A 365 7.87 -20.58 16.31
C LEU A 365 9.02 -21.34 17.04
N ASN A 366 8.74 -21.97 18.17
CA ASN A 366 9.75 -22.53 19.05
C ASN A 366 10.39 -23.82 18.49
N ASP A 367 9.69 -24.61 17.69
CA ASP A 367 10.24 -25.80 17.03
C ASP A 367 11.01 -25.49 15.74
N GLY A 368 11.11 -24.20 15.37
CA GLY A 368 11.83 -23.71 14.19
C GLY A 368 11.09 -23.91 12.86
N THR A 369 9.84 -24.40 12.87
CA THR A 369 9.04 -24.58 11.64
C THR A 369 8.75 -23.25 10.97
N ALA A 370 8.46 -22.20 11.74
CA ALA A 370 8.26 -20.84 11.22
C ALA A 370 9.54 -20.30 10.56
N LEU A 371 10.71 -20.46 11.19
CA LEU A 371 12.00 -20.05 10.61
C LEU A 371 12.27 -20.78 9.28
N LYS A 372 12.09 -22.10 9.25
CA LYS A 372 12.25 -22.88 8.02
C LYS A 372 11.32 -22.39 6.91
N LYS A 373 10.07 -22.08 7.23
CA LYS A 373 9.11 -21.54 6.27
C LYS A 373 9.52 -20.14 5.78
N PHE A 374 9.98 -19.26 6.67
CA PHE A 374 10.51 -17.94 6.30
C PHE A 374 11.66 -18.05 5.31
N MET A 375 12.64 -18.92 5.60
CA MET A 375 13.79 -19.13 4.70
C MET A 375 13.37 -19.67 3.34
N ARG A 376 12.40 -20.60 3.28
CA ARG A 376 11.86 -21.12 2.02
C ARG A 376 11.13 -20.03 1.21
N ILE A 377 10.39 -19.14 1.86
CA ILE A 377 9.77 -17.99 1.20
C ILE A 377 10.85 -17.07 0.64
N CYS A 378 11.88 -16.74 1.41
CA CYS A 378 13.00 -15.92 0.94
C CYS A 378 13.72 -16.58 -0.26
N GLU A 379 13.96 -17.89 -0.20
CA GLU A 379 14.56 -18.63 -1.31
C GLU A 379 13.69 -18.59 -2.57
N ALA A 380 12.38 -18.74 -2.39
CA ALA A 380 11.42 -18.60 -3.48
C ALA A 380 11.36 -17.18 -4.07
N GLN A 381 11.74 -16.18 -3.29
CA GLN A 381 11.81 -14.76 -3.65
C GLN A 381 13.18 -14.31 -4.17
N GLY A 382 14.09 -15.21 -4.45
CA GLY A 382 15.39 -14.91 -5.06
C GLY A 382 16.60 -15.07 -4.12
N GLY A 383 16.40 -15.75 -2.99
CA GLY A 383 17.45 -16.07 -2.03
C GLY A 383 17.41 -15.20 -0.76
N PHE A 384 17.98 -15.75 0.29
CA PHE A 384 18.13 -15.05 1.57
C PHE A 384 19.48 -14.34 1.66
N LYS A 385 19.46 -13.13 2.22
CA LYS A 385 20.66 -12.38 2.59
C LYS A 385 20.58 -12.01 4.06
N GLU A 386 21.69 -12.13 4.76
CA GLU A 386 21.78 -11.62 6.14
C GLU A 386 21.79 -10.09 6.10
N PRO A 387 20.92 -9.41 6.90
CA PRO A 387 20.84 -7.96 6.87
C PRO A 387 22.13 -7.33 7.41
N SER A 388 22.74 -6.46 6.60
CA SER A 388 23.94 -5.71 7.01
C SER A 388 23.57 -4.56 7.93
N SER A 389 24.42 -4.26 8.94
CA SER A 389 24.29 -3.05 9.73
C SER A 389 25.02 -1.89 9.05
N ALA A 390 24.52 -0.68 9.25
CA ALA A 390 25.31 0.50 8.97
C ALA A 390 26.57 0.53 9.86
N ALA A 391 27.63 1.19 9.39
CA ALA A 391 28.87 1.34 10.15
C ALA A 391 28.68 2.15 11.45
N LEU A 392 27.67 3.03 11.46
CA LEU A 392 27.29 3.86 12.61
C LEU A 392 25.81 3.59 12.95
N THR A 393 25.56 3.22 14.19
CA THR A 393 24.23 3.17 14.81
C THR A 393 24.21 4.15 15.99
N CYS A 394 23.07 4.78 16.23
CA CYS A 394 22.85 5.62 17.39
C CYS A 394 21.89 4.92 18.34
N ASP A 395 22.21 4.92 19.65
CA ASP A 395 21.28 4.49 20.67
C ASP A 395 20.31 5.62 21.00
N ILE A 396 19.02 5.34 21.00
CA ILE A 396 17.98 6.25 21.44
C ILE A 396 17.48 5.71 22.77
N LEU A 397 17.73 6.45 23.83
CA LEU A 397 17.27 6.09 25.17
C LEU A 397 15.87 6.68 25.39
N ALA A 398 14.97 5.88 26.00
CA ALA A 398 13.70 6.38 26.51
C ALA A 398 13.98 7.36 27.67
N MET A 399 13.37 8.54 27.60
CA MET A 399 13.40 9.50 28.70
C MET A 399 12.27 9.25 29.69
#